data_f21c532d065a04b84d4453e47c1f0e26
#
_entry.id   f21c532d065a04b84d4453e47c1f0e26
#
_cell.length_a   1.000
_cell.length_b   1.000
_cell.length_c   1.000
_cell.angle_alpha   90.00
_cell.angle_beta   90.00
_cell.angle_gamma   90.00
#
_symmetry.space_group_name_H-M   'P 1'
#
loop_
_entity.id
_entity.type
_entity.pdbx_description
1 polymer ?
#
loop_
_entity_poly.entity_id
_entity_poly.type
_entity_poly.pdbx_seq_one_letter_code
_entity_poly.pdbx_strand_id
1 'polypeptide(L)'
;MAKTMLKNKKILLAVCGSIAFYKAYEILSLLKKQGANVYVALSDGALEFCSVSGFEALSEHKILSSQTQNWQDGVNHIAYSKMDLVLIAPASVNTVNKLTAGICDNVFMQTLIAASHVPLVVAPAANNNMIEHFATQNSLEILKKNGALVVEPVLKTLACGDVGKGALASPEVIVEAAIKRLSKPLFTGKKVVITGGATTEKIDDVRAITNFSSGKMARALARAFYYAGAEVKLLASFEASNEPFLGLKFSSSSELLELCKSECEGANLLVMCAAVSDFVPTKIDGKIKKEDVGESLNLNLKKNVDILQSLSKFSCKKIGFKLEISNENALKSARSMLEKKRLDAVCLNILGEKNGFASEQNEVNFITKDDEILLPLASKDEIAGRIVELAANL
;
A
#
# COMPACT_ATOMS: atom_id res chain seq x y z
N MET A 1 4.71 -6.64 -13.46
CA MET A 1 3.80 -7.67 -12.91
C MET A 1 2.73 -6.99 -12.08
N ALA A 2 1.51 -7.51 -12.13
CA ALA A 2 0.41 -6.91 -11.39
C ALA A 2 0.64 -7.03 -9.87
N LYS A 3 0.36 -5.97 -9.14
CA LYS A 3 0.25 -5.99 -7.69
C LYS A 3 -0.81 -7.03 -7.31
N THR A 4 -0.59 -7.84 -6.27
CA THR A 4 -1.46 -8.99 -5.95
C THR A 4 -1.99 -8.94 -4.52
N MET A 5 -2.21 -7.74 -3.98
CA MET A 5 -2.69 -7.54 -2.61
C MET A 5 -4.10 -8.11 -2.36
N LEU A 6 -4.88 -8.29 -3.44
CA LEU A 6 -6.24 -8.84 -3.39
C LEU A 6 -6.35 -10.21 -4.08
N LYS A 7 -5.23 -10.95 -4.17
CA LYS A 7 -5.18 -12.26 -4.85
C LYS A 7 -6.25 -13.20 -4.30
N ASN A 8 -7.07 -13.73 -5.23
CA ASN A 8 -8.19 -14.66 -4.95
C ASN A 8 -9.33 -14.08 -4.09
N LYS A 9 -9.34 -12.78 -3.78
CA LYS A 9 -10.45 -12.14 -3.07
C LYS A 9 -11.63 -11.91 -4.00
N LYS A 10 -12.81 -12.27 -3.57
CA LYS A 10 -14.08 -12.02 -4.27
C LYS A 10 -14.63 -10.67 -3.79
N ILE A 11 -14.77 -9.72 -4.70
CA ILE A 11 -15.24 -8.36 -4.39
C ILE A 11 -16.52 -8.09 -5.18
N LEU A 12 -17.57 -7.66 -4.48
CA LEU A 12 -18.75 -7.09 -5.12
C LEU A 12 -18.55 -5.59 -5.32
N LEU A 13 -18.42 -5.16 -6.56
CA LEU A 13 -18.47 -3.74 -6.94
C LEU A 13 -19.92 -3.36 -7.21
N ALA A 14 -20.55 -2.63 -6.31
CA ALA A 14 -21.91 -2.13 -6.42
C ALA A 14 -21.88 -0.69 -6.98
N VAL A 15 -22.44 -0.48 -8.15
CA VAL A 15 -22.43 0.80 -8.86
C VAL A 15 -23.81 1.44 -8.82
N CYS A 16 -23.89 2.68 -8.29
CA CYS A 16 -25.12 3.44 -8.21
C CYS A 16 -25.23 4.47 -9.34
N GLY A 17 -26.46 4.98 -9.54
CA GLY A 17 -26.74 6.09 -10.46
C GLY A 17 -26.05 7.38 -10.00
N SER A 18 -24.96 7.72 -10.65
CA SER A 18 -24.20 8.94 -10.47
C SER A 18 -23.43 9.24 -11.76
N ILE A 19 -23.25 10.52 -12.08
CA ILE A 19 -22.43 10.93 -13.22
C ILE A 19 -20.98 10.40 -13.11
N ALA A 20 -20.52 10.08 -11.89
CA ALA A 20 -19.20 9.49 -11.67
C ALA A 20 -19.11 7.99 -12.00
N PHE A 21 -20.17 7.36 -12.51
CA PHE A 21 -20.23 5.93 -12.86
C PHE A 21 -19.07 5.47 -13.75
N TYR A 22 -18.60 6.33 -14.66
CA TYR A 22 -17.50 6.00 -15.59
C TYR A 22 -16.21 5.60 -14.87
N LYS A 23 -15.97 6.12 -13.66
CA LYS A 23 -14.82 5.72 -12.83
C LYS A 23 -14.92 4.28 -12.30
N ALA A 24 -16.12 3.70 -12.27
CA ALA A 24 -16.30 2.30 -11.86
C ALA A 24 -15.60 1.31 -12.80
N TYR A 25 -15.47 1.63 -14.08
CA TYR A 25 -14.68 0.83 -15.02
C TYR A 25 -13.19 0.81 -14.67
N GLU A 26 -12.65 1.95 -14.26
CA GLU A 26 -11.25 2.05 -13.82
C GLU A 26 -11.04 1.36 -12.48
N ILE A 27 -11.97 1.54 -11.52
CA ILE A 27 -11.96 0.82 -10.23
C ILE A 27 -11.95 -0.70 -10.47
N LEU A 28 -12.84 -1.20 -11.34
CA LEU A 28 -12.90 -2.62 -11.72
C LEU A 28 -11.55 -3.10 -12.27
N SER A 29 -10.97 -2.35 -13.21
CA SER A 29 -9.69 -2.69 -13.83
C SER A 29 -8.54 -2.69 -12.81
N LEU A 30 -8.52 -1.73 -11.89
CA LEU A 30 -7.51 -1.64 -10.83
C LEU A 30 -7.65 -2.79 -9.81
N LEU A 31 -8.88 -3.15 -9.40
CA LEU A 31 -9.13 -4.30 -8.52
C LEU A 31 -8.63 -5.61 -9.18
N LYS A 32 -8.93 -5.83 -10.47
CA LYS A 32 -8.42 -6.99 -11.22
C LYS A 32 -6.88 -6.99 -11.31
N LYS A 33 -6.26 -5.83 -11.53
CA LYS A 33 -4.79 -5.69 -11.50
C LYS A 33 -4.20 -6.03 -10.12
N GLN A 34 -4.97 -5.88 -9.03
CA GLN A 34 -4.59 -6.32 -7.69
C GLN A 34 -4.84 -7.82 -7.45
N GLY A 35 -5.35 -8.55 -8.44
CA GLY A 35 -5.62 -10.00 -8.37
C GLY A 35 -6.99 -10.37 -7.81
N ALA A 36 -7.90 -9.40 -7.66
CA ALA A 36 -9.26 -9.65 -7.20
C ALA A 36 -10.13 -10.31 -8.29
N ASN A 37 -11.05 -11.15 -7.84
CA ASN A 37 -12.15 -11.67 -8.64
C ASN A 37 -13.35 -10.75 -8.40
N VAL A 38 -13.69 -9.91 -9.40
CA VAL A 38 -14.66 -8.82 -9.22
C VAL A 38 -15.99 -9.17 -9.83
N TYR A 39 -17.03 -9.18 -9.01
CA TYR A 39 -18.44 -9.30 -9.39
C TYR A 39 -19.06 -7.90 -9.37
N VAL A 40 -20.02 -7.63 -10.23
CA VAL A 40 -20.61 -6.28 -10.33
C VAL A 40 -22.14 -6.36 -10.16
N ALA A 41 -22.67 -5.41 -9.38
CA ALA A 41 -24.11 -5.15 -9.30
C ALA A 41 -24.40 -3.71 -9.72
N LEU A 42 -25.42 -3.52 -10.54
CA LEU A 42 -25.87 -2.21 -11.02
C LEU A 42 -27.24 -1.88 -10.43
N SER A 43 -27.37 -0.70 -9.84
CA SER A 43 -28.69 -0.18 -9.44
C SER A 43 -29.50 0.26 -10.67
N ASP A 44 -30.81 0.38 -10.55
CA ASP A 44 -31.67 0.88 -11.63
C ASP A 44 -31.21 2.26 -12.12
N GLY A 45 -30.83 3.15 -11.20
CA GLY A 45 -30.26 4.45 -11.57
C GLY A 45 -28.91 4.37 -12.29
N ALA A 46 -28.11 3.30 -12.10
CA ALA A 46 -26.89 3.11 -12.86
C ALA A 46 -27.17 2.69 -14.30
N LEU A 47 -28.23 1.91 -14.51
CA LEU A 47 -28.64 1.46 -15.85
C LEU A 47 -29.10 2.62 -16.77
N GLU A 48 -29.43 3.78 -16.21
CA GLU A 48 -29.71 4.99 -17.00
C GLU A 48 -28.44 5.62 -17.59
N PHE A 49 -27.27 5.32 -17.04
CA PHE A 49 -25.98 5.87 -17.47
C PHE A 49 -25.13 4.88 -18.26
N CYS A 50 -25.27 3.58 -18.02
CA CYS A 50 -24.42 2.55 -18.60
C CYS A 50 -25.18 1.28 -18.95
N SER A 51 -24.62 0.49 -19.86
CA SER A 51 -25.12 -0.84 -20.20
C SER A 51 -24.41 -1.93 -19.37
N VAL A 52 -25.11 -3.05 -19.19
CA VAL A 52 -24.58 -4.27 -18.55
C VAL A 52 -23.35 -4.79 -19.28
N SER A 53 -23.36 -4.76 -20.64
CA SER A 53 -22.33 -5.38 -21.49
C SER A 53 -20.91 -4.86 -21.22
N GLY A 54 -20.75 -3.55 -20.92
CA GLY A 54 -19.43 -2.99 -20.63
C GLY A 54 -18.80 -3.56 -19.37
N PHE A 55 -19.59 -3.78 -18.33
CA PHE A 55 -19.14 -4.40 -17.09
C PHE A 55 -18.95 -5.91 -17.23
N GLU A 56 -19.79 -6.62 -17.99
CA GLU A 56 -19.61 -8.06 -18.27
C GLU A 56 -18.29 -8.33 -19.00
N ALA A 57 -17.99 -7.55 -20.03
CA ALA A 57 -16.76 -7.68 -20.79
C ALA A 57 -15.49 -7.50 -19.92
N LEU A 58 -15.52 -6.57 -18.96
CA LEU A 58 -14.37 -6.28 -18.09
C LEU A 58 -14.28 -7.22 -16.87
N SER A 59 -15.43 -7.57 -16.26
CA SER A 59 -15.45 -8.44 -15.07
C SER A 59 -15.30 -9.91 -15.39
N GLU A 60 -15.69 -10.31 -16.63
CA GLU A 60 -15.80 -11.72 -17.08
C GLU A 60 -16.86 -12.51 -16.29
N HIS A 61 -17.79 -11.79 -15.65
CA HIS A 61 -18.90 -12.35 -14.89
C HIS A 61 -20.23 -11.75 -15.32
N LYS A 62 -21.32 -12.51 -15.13
CA LYS A 62 -22.68 -11.96 -15.28
C LYS A 62 -22.87 -10.79 -14.31
N ILE A 63 -23.57 -9.76 -14.73
CA ILE A 63 -23.85 -8.58 -13.91
C ILE A 63 -25.21 -8.75 -13.23
N LEU A 64 -25.27 -8.41 -11.96
CA LEU A 64 -26.54 -8.38 -11.23
C LEU A 64 -27.23 -7.03 -11.41
N SER A 65 -28.46 -7.06 -11.90
CA SER A 65 -29.34 -5.87 -12.01
C SER A 65 -30.80 -6.31 -12.11
N SER A 66 -31.73 -5.36 -12.08
CA SER A 66 -33.15 -5.63 -12.34
C SER A 66 -33.41 -6.25 -13.72
N GLN A 67 -32.57 -5.93 -14.72
CA GLN A 67 -32.67 -6.46 -16.07
C GLN A 67 -32.12 -7.87 -16.27
N THR A 68 -31.19 -8.29 -15.42
CA THR A 68 -30.46 -9.57 -15.54
C THR A 68 -30.81 -10.56 -14.45
N GLN A 69 -31.65 -10.19 -13.50
CA GLN A 69 -32.12 -11.07 -12.43
C GLN A 69 -32.82 -12.29 -13.04
N ASN A 70 -32.37 -13.48 -12.63
CA ASN A 70 -32.92 -14.75 -13.10
C ASN A 70 -33.04 -15.76 -11.95
N TRP A 71 -34.25 -16.24 -11.72
CA TRP A 71 -34.53 -17.21 -10.65
C TRP A 71 -34.19 -18.66 -11.03
N GLN A 72 -33.94 -18.92 -12.32
CA GLN A 72 -33.59 -20.27 -12.80
C GLN A 72 -32.16 -20.67 -12.37
N ASP A 73 -31.25 -19.70 -12.24
CA ASP A 73 -29.86 -19.92 -11.84
C ASP A 73 -29.65 -19.83 -10.31
N GLY A 74 -30.74 -19.87 -9.53
CA GLY A 74 -30.73 -19.72 -8.08
C GLY A 74 -31.06 -18.33 -7.58
N VAL A 75 -30.89 -18.12 -6.25
CA VAL A 75 -31.24 -16.86 -5.58
C VAL A 75 -30.10 -15.86 -5.77
N ASN A 76 -30.20 -15.01 -6.77
CA ASN A 76 -29.13 -14.10 -7.20
C ASN A 76 -28.60 -13.21 -6.08
N HIS A 77 -29.45 -12.53 -5.29
CA HIS A 77 -29.00 -11.66 -4.21
C HIS A 77 -28.20 -12.42 -3.13
N ILE A 78 -28.49 -13.72 -2.88
CA ILE A 78 -27.71 -14.54 -1.96
C ILE A 78 -26.36 -14.94 -2.58
N ALA A 79 -26.31 -15.26 -3.87
CA ALA A 79 -25.04 -15.60 -4.53
C ALA A 79 -24.06 -14.41 -4.54
N TYR A 80 -24.56 -13.21 -4.82
CA TYR A 80 -23.77 -11.98 -4.85
C TYR A 80 -23.52 -11.38 -3.45
N SER A 81 -24.15 -11.84 -2.37
CA SER A 81 -23.84 -11.43 -1.01
C SER A 81 -22.66 -12.21 -0.38
N LYS A 82 -22.27 -13.35 -0.98
CA LYS A 82 -21.20 -14.22 -0.45
C LYS A 82 -19.82 -13.82 -0.99
N MET A 83 -19.37 -12.61 -0.67
CA MET A 83 -18.10 -12.04 -1.10
C MET A 83 -17.16 -11.81 0.08
N ASP A 84 -15.88 -11.54 -0.19
CA ASP A 84 -14.91 -11.12 0.84
C ASP A 84 -15.07 -9.63 1.19
N LEU A 85 -15.58 -8.82 0.23
CA LEU A 85 -15.78 -7.38 0.38
C LEU A 85 -16.95 -6.91 -0.48
N VAL A 86 -17.72 -5.96 0.05
CA VAL A 86 -18.65 -5.13 -0.73
C VAL A 86 -18.03 -3.74 -0.86
N LEU A 87 -17.89 -3.26 -2.10
CA LEU A 87 -17.45 -1.91 -2.45
C LEU A 87 -18.56 -1.19 -3.19
N ILE A 88 -19.15 -0.15 -2.59
CA ILE A 88 -20.16 0.69 -3.24
C ILE A 88 -19.46 1.93 -3.80
N ALA A 89 -19.24 1.97 -5.11
CA ALA A 89 -18.52 3.05 -5.78
C ALA A 89 -18.95 3.24 -7.27
N PRO A 90 -19.52 4.40 -7.60
CA PRO A 90 -19.99 5.47 -6.72
C PRO A 90 -21.18 5.05 -5.86
N ALA A 91 -21.26 5.53 -4.63
CA ALA A 91 -22.42 5.37 -3.76
C ALA A 91 -23.31 6.62 -3.84
N SER A 92 -24.55 6.47 -4.36
CA SER A 92 -25.52 7.57 -4.36
C SER A 92 -26.11 7.77 -2.95
N VAL A 93 -26.50 8.99 -2.65
CA VAL A 93 -27.19 9.34 -1.39
C VAL A 93 -28.42 8.47 -1.16
N ASN A 94 -29.17 8.18 -2.23
CA ASN A 94 -30.33 7.28 -2.16
C ASN A 94 -29.93 5.90 -1.61
N THR A 95 -28.88 5.29 -2.15
CA THR A 95 -28.39 3.98 -1.71
C THR A 95 -27.86 4.03 -0.28
N VAL A 96 -27.08 5.05 0.09
CA VAL A 96 -26.56 5.23 1.45
C VAL A 96 -27.69 5.29 2.46
N ASN A 97 -28.71 6.12 2.20
CA ASN A 97 -29.86 6.29 3.12
C ASN A 97 -30.75 5.04 3.18
N LYS A 98 -31.02 4.37 2.05
CA LYS A 98 -31.75 3.09 2.02
C LYS A 98 -31.03 1.98 2.78
N LEU A 99 -29.71 1.89 2.64
CA LEU A 99 -28.91 0.86 3.29
C LEU A 99 -29.01 0.97 4.82
N THR A 100 -28.92 2.18 5.37
CA THR A 100 -29.04 2.42 6.82
C THR A 100 -30.45 2.29 7.35
N ALA A 101 -31.45 2.53 6.50
CA ALA A 101 -32.87 2.33 6.84
C ALA A 101 -33.33 0.87 6.65
N GLY A 102 -32.50 -0.04 6.14
CA GLY A 102 -32.85 -1.43 5.90
C GLY A 102 -33.85 -1.65 4.75
N ILE A 103 -33.93 -0.74 3.80
CA ILE A 103 -34.89 -0.82 2.67
C ILE A 103 -34.40 -1.79 1.62
N CYS A 104 -35.22 -2.82 1.31
CA CYS A 104 -34.92 -3.93 0.39
C CYS A 104 -35.91 -3.96 -0.79
N ASP A 105 -36.10 -2.84 -1.47
CA ASP A 105 -37.14 -2.64 -2.48
C ASP A 105 -36.81 -3.17 -3.89
N ASN A 106 -35.57 -3.61 -4.11
CA ASN A 106 -35.12 -4.19 -5.38
C ASN A 106 -33.94 -5.16 -5.14
N VAL A 107 -33.55 -5.92 -6.17
CA VAL A 107 -32.49 -6.97 -6.09
C VAL A 107 -31.13 -6.37 -5.69
N PHE A 108 -30.84 -5.13 -6.10
CA PHE A 108 -29.60 -4.45 -5.75
C PHE A 108 -29.54 -4.20 -4.22
N MET A 109 -30.58 -3.60 -3.64
CA MET A 109 -30.67 -3.35 -2.20
C MET A 109 -30.77 -4.64 -1.39
N GLN A 110 -31.52 -5.65 -1.86
CA GLN A 110 -31.57 -6.98 -1.26
C GLN A 110 -30.18 -7.60 -1.12
N THR A 111 -29.36 -7.47 -2.18
CA THR A 111 -27.96 -7.98 -2.18
C THR A 111 -27.11 -7.26 -1.14
N LEU A 112 -27.16 -5.94 -1.07
CA LEU A 112 -26.38 -5.16 -0.13
C LEU A 112 -26.78 -5.45 1.33
N ILE A 113 -28.07 -5.57 1.60
CA ILE A 113 -28.58 -5.91 2.95
C ILE A 113 -28.23 -7.35 3.33
N ALA A 114 -28.37 -8.32 2.39
CA ALA A 114 -27.97 -9.70 2.61
C ALA A 114 -26.46 -9.86 2.91
N ALA A 115 -25.65 -8.93 2.42
CA ALA A 115 -24.20 -8.87 2.65
C ALA A 115 -23.80 -8.11 3.93
N SER A 116 -24.71 -7.86 4.86
CA SER A 116 -24.46 -7.04 6.07
C SER A 116 -23.31 -7.53 6.96
N HIS A 117 -22.96 -8.81 6.89
CA HIS A 117 -21.83 -9.42 7.61
C HIS A 117 -20.49 -9.33 6.86
N VAL A 118 -20.52 -8.87 5.61
CA VAL A 118 -19.32 -8.72 4.77
C VAL A 118 -18.67 -7.37 5.01
N PRO A 119 -17.32 -7.28 5.06
CA PRO A 119 -16.63 -6.01 5.11
C PRO A 119 -17.13 -5.03 4.03
N LEU A 120 -17.43 -3.80 4.43
CA LEU A 120 -18.03 -2.78 3.55
C LEU A 120 -17.10 -1.59 3.37
N VAL A 121 -16.97 -1.15 2.11
CA VAL A 121 -16.36 0.14 1.72
C VAL A 121 -17.40 0.95 0.94
N VAL A 122 -17.57 2.21 1.29
CA VAL A 122 -18.54 3.10 0.65
C VAL A 122 -17.80 4.35 0.16
N ALA A 123 -17.91 4.66 -1.12
CA ALA A 123 -17.37 5.86 -1.74
C ALA A 123 -18.51 6.75 -2.25
N PRO A 124 -18.99 7.72 -1.44
CA PRO A 124 -20.09 8.60 -1.80
C PRO A 124 -19.75 9.53 -2.96
N ALA A 125 -20.75 9.77 -3.83
CA ALA A 125 -20.66 10.78 -4.89
C ALA A 125 -22.02 11.37 -5.17
N ALA A 126 -22.20 12.66 -4.87
CA ALA A 126 -23.42 13.41 -5.13
C ALA A 126 -23.16 14.92 -5.13
N ASN A 127 -24.19 15.73 -5.38
CA ASN A 127 -24.14 17.18 -5.16
C ASN A 127 -23.81 17.49 -3.69
N ASN A 128 -23.11 18.59 -3.45
CA ASN A 128 -22.68 19.02 -2.12
C ASN A 128 -23.83 19.07 -1.10
N ASN A 129 -24.95 19.72 -1.47
CA ASN A 129 -26.11 19.84 -0.58
C ASN A 129 -26.74 18.49 -0.21
N MET A 130 -26.66 17.50 -1.13
CA MET A 130 -27.15 16.15 -0.86
C MET A 130 -26.22 15.39 0.10
N ILE A 131 -24.89 15.57 -0.03
CA ILE A 131 -23.92 15.00 0.89
C ILE A 131 -24.04 15.64 2.27
N GLU A 132 -24.18 16.96 2.35
CA GLU A 132 -24.28 17.71 3.62
C GLU A 132 -25.64 17.61 4.29
N HIS A 133 -26.67 17.09 3.61
CA HIS A 133 -27.98 16.90 4.21
C HIS A 133 -27.89 16.05 5.47
N PHE A 134 -28.53 16.51 6.55
CA PHE A 134 -28.42 15.88 7.88
C PHE A 134 -28.72 14.37 7.87
N ALA A 135 -29.72 13.93 7.11
CA ALA A 135 -30.06 12.50 6.99
C ALA A 135 -28.89 11.69 6.35
N THR A 136 -28.22 12.25 5.32
CA THR A 136 -27.10 11.62 4.67
C THR A 136 -25.88 11.55 5.60
N GLN A 137 -25.58 12.64 6.31
CA GLN A 137 -24.50 12.67 7.31
C GLN A 137 -24.76 11.65 8.42
N ASN A 138 -25.98 11.59 8.94
CA ASN A 138 -26.36 10.58 9.93
C ASN A 138 -26.21 9.14 9.40
N SER A 139 -26.61 8.90 8.15
CA SER A 139 -26.45 7.59 7.51
C SER A 139 -24.98 7.22 7.35
N LEU A 140 -24.11 8.13 6.93
CA LEU A 140 -22.66 7.88 6.84
C LEU A 140 -22.05 7.55 8.20
N GLU A 141 -22.47 8.28 9.25
CA GLU A 141 -22.02 7.99 10.63
C GLU A 141 -22.52 6.63 11.15
N ILE A 142 -23.76 6.25 10.85
CA ILE A 142 -24.29 4.92 11.18
C ILE A 142 -23.43 3.84 10.48
N LEU A 143 -23.12 4.01 9.20
CA LEU A 143 -22.27 3.05 8.47
C LEU A 143 -20.87 2.94 9.09
N LYS A 144 -20.23 4.08 9.44
CA LYS A 144 -18.91 4.10 10.11
C LYS A 144 -18.97 3.36 11.47
N LYS A 145 -19.98 3.65 12.29
CA LYS A 145 -20.18 3.00 13.60
C LYS A 145 -20.38 1.48 13.49
N ASN A 146 -20.96 1.02 12.37
CA ASN A 146 -21.14 -0.40 12.09
C ASN A 146 -19.95 -1.00 11.29
N GLY A 147 -18.80 -0.33 11.27
CA GLY A 147 -17.55 -0.84 10.73
C GLY A 147 -17.35 -0.67 9.22
N ALA A 148 -18.21 0.09 8.54
CA ALA A 148 -17.95 0.44 7.14
C ALA A 148 -16.79 1.45 7.04
N LEU A 149 -15.93 1.27 6.04
CA LEU A 149 -14.92 2.25 5.68
C LEU A 149 -15.53 3.22 4.66
N VAL A 150 -15.75 4.47 5.07
CA VAL A 150 -16.24 5.52 4.19
C VAL A 150 -15.05 6.26 3.57
N VAL A 151 -14.96 6.24 2.25
CA VAL A 151 -13.98 7.02 1.48
C VAL A 151 -14.55 8.41 1.25
N GLU A 152 -13.99 9.40 1.91
CA GLU A 152 -14.52 10.77 1.86
C GLU A 152 -14.53 11.31 0.42
N PRO A 153 -15.62 11.98 0.01
CA PRO A 153 -15.67 12.66 -1.28
C PRO A 153 -14.67 13.83 -1.31
N VAL A 154 -14.20 14.16 -2.50
CA VAL A 154 -13.19 15.20 -2.69
C VAL A 154 -13.81 16.54 -3.12
N LEU A 155 -13.12 17.64 -2.75
CA LEU A 155 -13.46 18.98 -3.22
C LEU A 155 -13.07 19.12 -4.70
N LYS A 156 -14.05 19.38 -5.56
CA LYS A 156 -13.83 19.58 -7.00
C LYS A 156 -15.00 20.40 -7.57
N THR A 157 -14.80 20.96 -8.77
CA THR A 157 -15.92 21.44 -9.58
C THR A 157 -16.78 20.25 -9.99
N LEU A 158 -18.03 20.26 -9.59
CA LEU A 158 -19.02 19.20 -9.86
C LEU A 158 -19.64 19.38 -11.25
N ALA A 159 -20.34 18.37 -11.75
CA ALA A 159 -20.98 18.42 -13.06
C ALA A 159 -22.05 19.53 -13.20
N CYS A 160 -22.61 20.01 -12.11
CA CYS A 160 -23.51 21.15 -12.09
C CYS A 160 -22.81 22.52 -12.17
N GLY A 161 -21.47 22.56 -12.18
CA GLY A 161 -20.68 23.79 -12.17
C GLY A 161 -20.32 24.29 -10.77
N ASP A 162 -20.93 23.80 -9.72
CA ASP A 162 -20.63 24.18 -8.33
C ASP A 162 -19.29 23.60 -7.87
N VAL A 163 -18.57 24.35 -7.03
CA VAL A 163 -17.40 23.84 -6.32
C VAL A 163 -17.86 23.30 -4.97
N GLY A 164 -17.70 21.99 -4.75
CA GLY A 164 -18.19 21.36 -3.52
C GLY A 164 -17.50 20.03 -3.21
N LYS A 165 -17.65 19.59 -1.97
CA LYS A 165 -17.10 18.33 -1.44
C LYS A 165 -18.05 17.16 -1.71
N GLY A 166 -18.33 16.89 -3.00
CA GLY A 166 -19.27 15.85 -3.42
C GLY A 166 -18.76 14.95 -4.56
N ALA A 167 -17.57 15.23 -5.08
CA ALA A 167 -16.97 14.42 -6.15
C ALA A 167 -16.44 13.09 -5.62
N LEU A 168 -16.63 12.02 -6.41
CA LEU A 168 -16.04 10.71 -6.12
C LEU A 168 -14.51 10.82 -6.02
N ALA A 169 -13.94 10.24 -4.97
CA ALA A 169 -12.50 10.08 -4.80
C ALA A 169 -11.86 9.41 -6.05
N SER A 170 -10.53 9.48 -6.16
CA SER A 170 -9.86 8.82 -7.29
C SER A 170 -9.99 7.28 -7.19
N PRO A 171 -10.00 6.58 -8.33
CA PRO A 171 -10.05 5.12 -8.35
C PRO A 171 -8.97 4.46 -7.50
N GLU A 172 -7.76 5.02 -7.49
CA GLU A 172 -6.63 4.52 -6.70
C GLU A 172 -6.93 4.56 -5.19
N VAL A 173 -7.43 5.69 -4.68
CA VAL A 173 -7.78 5.87 -3.26
C VAL A 173 -8.89 4.89 -2.84
N ILE A 174 -9.87 4.66 -3.72
CA ILE A 174 -10.97 3.72 -3.47
C ILE A 174 -10.45 2.27 -3.40
N VAL A 175 -9.55 1.89 -4.32
CA VAL A 175 -8.94 0.56 -4.34
C VAL A 175 -8.02 0.36 -3.13
N GLU A 176 -7.27 1.38 -2.74
CA GLU A 176 -6.48 1.35 -1.50
C GLU A 176 -7.35 1.14 -0.25
N ALA A 177 -8.51 1.79 -0.18
CA ALA A 177 -9.47 1.57 0.90
C ALA A 177 -9.98 0.11 0.93
N ALA A 178 -10.22 -0.50 -0.24
CA ALA A 178 -10.61 -1.90 -0.34
C ALA A 178 -9.49 -2.84 0.14
N ILE A 179 -8.23 -2.58 -0.25
CA ILE A 179 -7.06 -3.33 0.22
C ILE A 179 -6.95 -3.21 1.75
N LYS A 180 -6.99 -1.98 2.28
CA LYS A 180 -6.90 -1.72 3.72
C LYS A 180 -8.01 -2.43 4.50
N ARG A 181 -9.24 -2.43 3.99
CA ARG A 181 -10.39 -3.07 4.64
C ARG A 181 -10.29 -4.59 4.71
N LEU A 182 -9.60 -5.21 3.74
CA LEU A 182 -9.35 -6.66 3.68
C LEU A 182 -8.05 -7.09 4.37
N SER A 183 -7.18 -6.15 4.69
CA SER A 183 -5.92 -6.44 5.38
C SER A 183 -6.14 -6.69 6.86
N LYS A 184 -5.33 -7.58 7.44
CA LYS A 184 -5.36 -7.83 8.89
C LYS A 184 -4.77 -6.63 9.63
N PRO A 185 -5.44 -6.05 10.63
CA PRO A 185 -4.98 -4.84 11.32
C PRO A 185 -3.93 -5.16 12.41
N LEU A 186 -2.82 -5.82 12.04
CA LEU A 186 -1.78 -6.33 12.94
C LEU A 186 -0.98 -5.24 13.65
N PHE A 187 -0.95 -4.03 13.08
CA PHE A 187 -0.13 -2.91 13.55
C PHE A 187 -0.95 -1.67 13.93
N THR A 188 -2.23 -1.83 14.24
CA THR A 188 -3.08 -0.70 14.70
C THR A 188 -2.48 -0.02 15.92
N GLY A 189 -2.32 1.32 15.86
CA GLY A 189 -1.74 2.14 16.92
C GLY A 189 -0.22 1.98 17.08
N LYS A 190 0.47 1.32 16.13
CA LYS A 190 1.93 1.18 16.13
C LYS A 190 2.57 2.13 15.14
N LYS A 191 3.61 2.87 15.56
CA LYS A 191 4.47 3.68 14.69
C LYS A 191 5.58 2.80 14.12
N VAL A 192 5.68 2.74 12.79
CA VAL A 192 6.68 1.95 12.04
C VAL A 192 7.51 2.89 11.17
N VAL A 193 8.81 2.88 11.39
CA VAL A 193 9.79 3.64 10.60
C VAL A 193 10.46 2.70 9.61
N ILE A 194 10.49 3.08 8.34
CA ILE A 194 11.06 2.26 7.26
C ILE A 194 12.06 3.12 6.49
N THR A 195 13.26 2.61 6.25
CA THR A 195 14.25 3.29 5.43
C THR A 195 14.33 2.67 4.03
N GLY A 196 14.55 3.46 2.97
CA GLY A 196 14.57 2.92 1.61
C GLY A 196 15.37 3.73 0.61
N GLY A 197 15.79 3.07 -0.47
CA GLY A 197 16.66 3.63 -1.48
C GLY A 197 18.14 3.47 -1.14
N ALA A 198 19.01 4.29 -1.71
CA ALA A 198 20.44 4.28 -1.47
C ALA A 198 20.92 5.63 -0.94
N THR A 199 21.92 5.64 -0.08
CA THR A 199 22.62 6.87 0.26
C THR A 199 23.53 7.32 -0.88
N THR A 200 23.68 8.62 -1.03
CA THR A 200 24.51 9.27 -2.03
C THR A 200 25.55 10.12 -1.33
N GLU A 201 26.81 9.71 -1.42
CA GLU A 201 27.91 10.35 -0.71
C GLU A 201 28.71 11.22 -1.67
N LYS A 202 28.70 12.54 -1.47
CA LYS A 202 29.34 13.49 -2.36
C LYS A 202 30.84 13.39 -2.32
N ILE A 203 31.46 13.26 -3.51
CA ILE A 203 32.91 13.41 -3.72
C ILE A 203 33.26 14.89 -3.84
N ASP A 204 32.50 15.61 -4.70
CA ASP A 204 32.57 17.05 -4.90
C ASP A 204 31.15 17.62 -5.10
N ASP A 205 30.99 18.87 -5.52
CA ASP A 205 29.67 19.45 -5.75
C ASP A 205 28.96 18.89 -7.00
N VAL A 206 29.62 18.05 -7.80
CA VAL A 206 29.10 17.51 -9.06
C VAL A 206 29.00 15.98 -9.04
N ARG A 207 29.88 15.29 -8.29
CA ARG A 207 30.02 13.83 -8.32
C ARG A 207 29.75 13.21 -6.96
N ALA A 208 29.24 11.96 -6.98
CA ALA A 208 28.95 11.21 -5.77
C ALA A 208 29.14 9.71 -5.97
N ILE A 209 29.26 8.98 -4.87
CA ILE A 209 29.22 7.52 -4.80
C ILE A 209 27.85 7.12 -4.24
N THR A 210 27.25 6.09 -4.80
CA THR A 210 25.97 5.54 -4.35
C THR A 210 25.93 4.02 -4.60
N ASN A 211 25.04 3.33 -3.89
CA ASN A 211 24.78 1.91 -4.10
C ASN A 211 23.61 1.71 -5.09
N PHE A 212 23.56 0.54 -5.73
CA PHE A 212 22.42 0.17 -6.56
C PHE A 212 21.22 -0.21 -5.67
N SER A 213 20.24 0.69 -5.56
CA SER A 213 18.98 0.41 -4.88
C SER A 213 17.85 1.24 -5.48
N SER A 214 16.79 0.57 -5.91
CA SER A 214 15.60 1.23 -6.47
C SER A 214 14.58 1.66 -5.43
N GLY A 215 14.73 1.27 -4.16
CA GLY A 215 13.77 1.52 -3.10
C GLY A 215 12.45 0.75 -3.20
N LYS A 216 12.26 -0.10 -4.22
CA LYS A 216 10.99 -0.83 -4.46
C LYS A 216 10.56 -1.70 -3.27
N MET A 217 11.51 -2.39 -2.62
CA MET A 217 11.20 -3.23 -1.45
C MET A 217 10.74 -2.40 -0.26
N ALA A 218 11.40 -1.28 0.03
CA ALA A 218 11.01 -0.38 1.10
C ALA A 218 9.62 0.22 0.86
N ARG A 219 9.30 0.60 -0.39
CA ARG A 219 7.96 1.07 -0.77
C ARG A 219 6.90 0.00 -0.57
N ALA A 220 7.17 -1.25 -0.95
CA ALA A 220 6.26 -2.37 -0.74
C ALA A 220 6.02 -2.64 0.75
N LEU A 221 7.08 -2.62 1.57
CA LEU A 221 6.99 -2.76 3.04
C LEU A 221 6.17 -1.62 3.66
N ALA A 222 6.43 -0.37 3.28
CA ALA A 222 5.71 0.78 3.80
C ALA A 222 4.20 0.67 3.52
N ARG A 223 3.82 0.27 2.31
CA ARG A 223 2.42 0.00 1.96
C ARG A 223 1.83 -1.15 2.76
N ALA A 224 2.56 -2.26 2.89
CA ALA A 224 2.07 -3.43 3.62
C ALA A 224 1.84 -3.11 5.12
N PHE A 225 2.75 -2.39 5.77
CA PHE A 225 2.56 -1.91 7.14
C PHE A 225 1.40 -0.91 7.25
N TYR A 226 1.26 0.03 6.30
CA TYR A 226 0.14 0.96 6.26
C TYR A 226 -1.20 0.23 6.16
N TYR A 227 -1.31 -0.77 5.28
CA TYR A 227 -2.52 -1.57 5.14
C TYR A 227 -2.78 -2.44 6.39
N ALA A 228 -1.73 -2.85 7.10
CA ALA A 228 -1.86 -3.52 8.40
C ALA A 228 -2.21 -2.57 9.57
N GLY A 229 -2.49 -1.31 9.30
CA GLY A 229 -2.97 -0.32 10.28
C GLY A 229 -1.89 0.48 10.99
N ALA A 230 -0.62 0.38 10.59
CA ALA A 230 0.47 1.14 11.17
C ALA A 230 0.41 2.64 10.81
N GLU A 231 0.91 3.48 11.72
CA GLU A 231 1.39 4.82 11.39
C GLU A 231 2.79 4.68 10.76
N VAL A 232 2.87 4.86 9.44
CA VAL A 232 4.12 4.64 8.69
C VAL A 232 4.86 5.94 8.45
N LYS A 233 6.18 5.94 8.75
CA LYS A 233 7.16 6.96 8.36
C LYS A 233 8.16 6.33 7.40
N LEU A 234 8.17 6.76 6.13
CA LEU A 234 9.10 6.28 5.12
C LEU A 234 10.25 7.27 4.95
N LEU A 235 11.45 6.91 5.40
CA LEU A 235 12.68 7.66 5.15
C LEU A 235 13.26 7.18 3.82
N ALA A 236 13.21 7.98 2.76
CA ALA A 236 13.50 7.56 1.39
C ALA A 236 14.46 8.50 0.66
N SER A 237 15.38 7.94 -0.13
CA SER A 237 16.20 8.72 -1.07
C SER A 237 15.50 8.93 -2.43
N PHE A 238 14.28 8.44 -2.59
CA PHE A 238 13.44 8.56 -3.78
C PHE A 238 12.15 9.32 -3.47
N GLU A 239 11.42 9.74 -4.51
CA GLU A 239 10.16 10.46 -4.35
C GLU A 239 9.03 9.57 -3.81
N ALA A 240 8.35 10.02 -2.76
CA ALA A 240 7.28 9.32 -2.07
C ALA A 240 6.03 10.18 -1.82
N SER A 241 5.86 11.29 -2.54
CA SER A 241 4.75 12.24 -2.36
C SER A 241 3.37 11.66 -2.68
N ASN A 242 3.30 10.61 -3.50
CA ASN A 242 2.04 9.96 -3.89
C ASN A 242 1.68 8.75 -3.01
N GLU A 243 2.35 8.58 -1.88
CA GLU A 243 2.03 7.49 -0.95
C GLU A 243 1.03 7.96 0.12
N PRO A 244 0.20 7.04 0.67
CA PRO A 244 -0.81 7.39 1.69
C PRO A 244 -0.23 7.61 3.11
N PHE A 245 1.08 7.68 3.24
CA PHE A 245 1.83 7.88 4.47
C PHE A 245 2.92 8.92 4.30
N LEU A 246 3.49 9.41 5.42
CA LEU A 246 4.51 10.45 5.39
C LEU A 246 5.85 9.91 4.85
N GLY A 247 6.30 10.51 3.75
CA GLY A 247 7.65 10.33 3.20
C GLY A 247 8.58 11.48 3.63
N LEU A 248 9.73 11.13 4.24
CA LEU A 248 10.80 12.07 4.58
C LEU A 248 12.02 11.76 3.71
N LYS A 249 12.55 12.79 3.05
CA LYS A 249 13.64 12.63 2.09
C LYS A 249 14.99 12.75 2.77
N PHE A 250 15.92 11.88 2.37
CA PHE A 250 17.34 11.98 2.67
C PHE A 250 18.16 11.83 1.39
N SER A 251 19.42 12.25 1.44
CA SER A 251 20.41 12.03 0.40
C SER A 251 21.60 11.23 0.95
N SER A 252 22.26 11.72 1.99
CA SER A 252 23.45 11.11 2.56
C SER A 252 23.15 10.16 3.73
N SER A 253 24.15 9.36 4.10
CA SER A 253 24.10 8.50 5.30
C SER A 253 23.99 9.30 6.60
N SER A 254 24.59 10.47 6.66
CA SER A 254 24.49 11.38 7.82
C SER A 254 23.07 11.91 7.98
N GLU A 255 22.44 12.37 6.91
CA GLU A 255 21.03 12.82 6.93
C GLU A 255 20.10 11.66 7.33
N LEU A 256 20.32 10.46 6.80
CA LEU A 256 19.54 9.29 7.17
C LEU A 256 19.69 8.95 8.67
N LEU A 257 20.90 9.04 9.22
CA LEU A 257 21.15 8.80 10.64
C LEU A 257 20.37 9.78 11.52
N GLU A 258 20.39 11.06 11.20
CA GLU A 258 19.66 12.09 11.96
C GLU A 258 18.14 11.88 11.88
N LEU A 259 17.61 11.59 10.69
CA LEU A 259 16.20 11.24 10.55
C LEU A 259 15.84 9.95 11.32
N CYS A 260 16.69 8.93 11.30
CA CYS A 260 16.46 7.73 12.09
C CYS A 260 16.44 8.01 13.60
N LYS A 261 17.33 8.86 14.10
CA LYS A 261 17.32 9.25 15.53
C LYS A 261 16.02 9.96 15.90
N SER A 262 15.60 10.93 15.11
CA SER A 262 14.37 11.70 15.33
C SER A 262 13.13 10.80 15.26
N GLU A 263 12.98 9.99 14.20
CA GLU A 263 11.75 9.25 13.94
C GLU A 263 11.64 7.95 14.73
N CYS A 264 12.77 7.35 15.16
CA CYS A 264 12.74 6.16 16.01
C CYS A 264 12.37 6.47 17.46
N GLU A 265 12.35 7.73 17.86
CA GLU A 265 11.81 8.11 19.16
C GLU A 265 10.30 7.82 19.20
N GLY A 266 9.88 7.01 20.18
CA GLY A 266 8.51 6.54 20.30
C GLY A 266 8.04 5.57 19.21
N ALA A 267 8.93 5.13 18.31
CA ALA A 267 8.58 4.11 17.32
C ALA A 267 8.46 2.71 17.98
N ASN A 268 7.60 1.87 17.42
CA ASN A 268 7.47 0.47 17.84
C ASN A 268 8.40 -0.44 17.03
N LEU A 269 8.64 -0.11 15.74
CA LEU A 269 9.44 -0.91 14.85
C LEU A 269 10.24 -0.02 13.88
N LEU A 270 11.51 -0.36 13.69
CA LEU A 270 12.37 0.15 12.62
C LEU A 270 12.66 -0.97 11.61
N VAL A 271 12.41 -0.73 10.33
CA VAL A 271 12.81 -1.60 9.23
C VAL A 271 13.90 -0.92 8.41
N MET A 272 15.14 -1.38 8.56
CA MET A 272 16.30 -0.82 7.89
C MET A 272 16.51 -1.52 6.55
N CYS A 273 15.89 -0.98 5.49
CA CYS A 273 15.92 -1.52 4.12
C CYS A 273 16.74 -0.66 3.16
N ALA A 274 17.24 0.50 3.59
CA ALA A 274 18.09 1.36 2.78
C ALA A 274 19.47 0.75 2.54
N ALA A 275 20.01 0.94 1.35
CA ALA A 275 21.39 0.57 1.00
C ALA A 275 22.33 1.72 1.41
N VAL A 276 22.91 1.60 2.60
CA VAL A 276 23.84 2.58 3.16
C VAL A 276 25.25 2.27 2.72
N SER A 277 26.02 3.29 2.34
CA SER A 277 27.42 3.15 1.97
C SER A 277 28.28 2.84 3.18
N ASP A 278 29.07 1.76 3.13
CA ASP A 278 30.02 1.37 4.21
C ASP A 278 31.22 2.32 4.29
N PHE A 279 31.54 2.98 3.17
CA PHE A 279 32.65 3.92 3.05
C PHE A 279 32.16 5.23 2.42
N VAL A 280 32.65 6.34 2.93
CA VAL A 280 32.27 7.68 2.48
C VAL A 280 33.52 8.50 2.09
N PRO A 281 33.47 9.24 0.98
CA PRO A 281 34.59 10.13 0.60
C PRO A 281 34.68 11.34 1.52
N THR A 282 35.87 11.89 1.65
CA THR A 282 36.01 13.25 2.17
C THR A 282 35.62 14.22 1.06
N LYS A 283 34.50 14.96 1.26
CA LYS A 283 33.99 15.91 0.25
C LYS A 283 35.03 17.00 -0.01
N ILE A 284 35.24 17.31 -1.29
CA ILE A 284 36.02 18.42 -1.79
C ILE A 284 35.06 19.51 -2.26
N ASP A 285 35.25 20.75 -1.80
CA ASP A 285 34.42 21.88 -2.22
C ASP A 285 34.70 22.27 -3.64
N GLY A 286 33.66 22.66 -4.40
CA GLY A 286 33.74 22.96 -5.82
C GLY A 286 33.76 21.70 -6.69
N LYS A 287 34.21 21.87 -7.93
CA LYS A 287 34.35 20.77 -8.91
C LYS A 287 35.82 20.40 -9.07
N ILE A 288 36.19 19.16 -8.87
CA ILE A 288 37.54 18.66 -9.17
C ILE A 288 37.79 18.77 -10.67
N LYS A 289 38.79 19.58 -11.05
CA LYS A 289 39.17 19.79 -12.46
C LYS A 289 40.15 18.71 -12.92
N LYS A 290 40.07 18.32 -14.19
CA LYS A 290 40.97 17.32 -14.81
C LYS A 290 42.42 17.76 -14.74
N GLU A 291 42.66 19.06 -14.87
CA GLU A 291 43.98 19.68 -14.83
C GLU A 291 44.66 19.54 -13.45
N ASP A 292 43.87 19.43 -12.37
CA ASP A 292 44.39 19.36 -11.00
C ASP A 292 44.75 17.90 -10.56
N VAL A 293 44.28 16.89 -11.28
CA VAL A 293 44.41 15.45 -10.87
C VAL A 293 45.17 14.58 -11.86
N GLY A 294 45.53 15.12 -13.04
CA GLY A 294 46.27 14.36 -14.07
C GLY A 294 45.42 13.24 -14.68
N GLU A 295 46.08 12.08 -14.98
CA GLU A 295 45.43 10.95 -15.65
C GLU A 295 44.54 10.08 -14.73
N SER A 296 44.68 10.20 -13.42
CA SER A 296 43.93 9.39 -12.45
C SER A 296 43.46 10.21 -11.23
N LEU A 297 42.27 9.87 -10.73
CA LEU A 297 41.71 10.45 -9.50
C LEU A 297 41.70 9.39 -8.41
N ASN A 298 42.49 9.57 -7.37
CA ASN A 298 42.47 8.73 -6.18
C ASN A 298 41.47 9.27 -5.16
N LEU A 299 40.49 8.43 -4.77
CA LEU A 299 39.50 8.77 -3.77
C LEU A 299 39.89 8.18 -2.41
N ASN A 300 40.07 9.03 -1.41
CA ASN A 300 40.23 8.56 -0.03
C ASN A 300 38.86 8.36 0.62
N LEU A 301 38.54 7.09 0.91
CA LEU A 301 37.28 6.69 1.51
C LEU A 301 37.49 6.34 2.98
N LYS A 302 36.71 6.96 3.88
CA LYS A 302 36.69 6.65 5.31
C LYS A 302 35.56 5.69 5.64
N LYS A 303 35.75 4.82 6.62
CA LYS A 303 34.69 3.94 7.13
C LYS A 303 33.53 4.79 7.65
N ASN A 304 32.33 4.48 7.20
CA ASN A 304 31.11 5.16 7.60
C ASN A 304 30.64 4.73 8.99
N VAL A 305 29.77 5.54 9.59
CA VAL A 305 29.07 5.22 10.84
C VAL A 305 28.02 4.15 10.56
N ASP A 306 28.02 3.09 11.37
CA ASP A 306 26.95 2.07 11.30
C ASP A 306 25.67 2.61 11.95
N ILE A 307 24.67 2.91 11.12
CA ILE A 307 23.40 3.50 11.58
C ILE A 307 22.67 2.56 12.55
N LEU A 308 22.55 1.27 12.22
CA LEU A 308 21.88 0.31 13.10
C LEU A 308 22.56 0.17 14.45
N GLN A 309 23.89 0.14 14.45
CA GLN A 309 24.66 0.11 15.70
C GLN A 309 24.47 1.39 16.52
N SER A 310 24.41 2.55 15.86
CA SER A 310 24.15 3.83 16.52
C SER A 310 22.75 3.90 17.16
N LEU A 311 21.79 3.15 16.60
CA LEU A 311 20.41 3.06 17.08
C LEU A 311 20.19 1.90 18.09
N SER A 312 21.23 1.22 18.54
CA SER A 312 21.12 0.07 19.47
C SER A 312 20.46 0.40 20.80
N LYS A 313 20.53 1.66 21.24
CA LYS A 313 19.93 2.16 22.49
C LYS A 313 18.43 2.42 22.42
N PHE A 314 17.85 2.54 21.21
CA PHE A 314 16.41 2.76 21.05
C PHE A 314 15.65 1.47 21.35
N SER A 315 14.54 1.59 22.08
CA SER A 315 13.71 0.46 22.55
C SER A 315 12.87 -0.19 21.46
N CYS A 316 12.73 0.44 20.29
CA CYS A 316 11.95 -0.12 19.20
C CYS A 316 12.53 -1.46 18.71
N LYS A 317 11.65 -2.36 18.25
CA LYS A 317 12.07 -3.55 17.50
C LYS A 317 12.80 -3.16 16.22
N LYS A 318 13.74 -3.99 15.76
CA LYS A 318 14.59 -3.67 14.61
C LYS A 318 14.68 -4.85 13.64
N ILE A 319 14.31 -4.60 12.39
CA ILE A 319 14.51 -5.53 11.27
C ILE A 319 15.59 -4.94 10.37
N GLY A 320 16.68 -5.67 10.14
CA GLY A 320 17.72 -5.29 9.20
C GLY A 320 17.59 -6.03 7.87
N PHE A 321 17.97 -5.40 6.77
CA PHE A 321 18.12 -6.07 5.47
C PHE A 321 19.60 -6.36 5.21
N LYS A 322 19.87 -7.55 4.72
CA LYS A 322 21.20 -8.02 4.32
C LYS A 322 21.16 -8.56 2.91
N LEU A 323 22.05 -8.08 2.08
CA LEU A 323 22.26 -8.56 0.71
C LEU A 323 23.57 -9.33 0.63
N GLU A 324 23.52 -10.53 0.06
CA GLU A 324 24.70 -11.34 -0.26
C GLU A 324 24.68 -11.76 -1.73
N ILE A 325 25.87 -12.05 -2.28
CA ILE A 325 26.02 -12.43 -3.69
C ILE A 325 26.05 -13.96 -3.84
N SER A 326 26.48 -14.68 -2.80
CA SER A 326 26.56 -16.13 -2.81
C SER A 326 25.92 -16.75 -1.58
N ASN A 327 25.48 -18.01 -1.68
CA ASN A 327 24.93 -18.78 -0.58
C ASN A 327 25.99 -19.14 0.48
N GLU A 328 27.28 -19.20 0.08
CA GLU A 328 28.36 -19.57 0.96
C GLU A 328 28.52 -18.52 2.08
N ASN A 329 28.34 -18.94 3.30
CA ASN A 329 28.37 -18.08 4.50
C ASN A 329 27.27 -17.01 4.65
N ALA A 330 26.30 -16.91 3.73
CA ALA A 330 25.25 -15.90 3.79
C ALA A 330 24.45 -15.96 5.10
N LEU A 331 23.99 -17.14 5.51
CA LEU A 331 23.29 -17.36 6.77
C LEU A 331 24.14 -17.02 7.99
N LYS A 332 25.42 -17.42 8.00
CA LYS A 332 26.35 -17.10 9.09
C LYS A 332 26.56 -15.59 9.21
N SER A 333 26.67 -14.92 8.07
CA SER A 333 26.80 -13.45 7.99
C SER A 333 25.54 -12.74 8.51
N ALA A 334 24.35 -13.24 8.17
CA ALA A 334 23.08 -12.69 8.65
C ALA A 334 22.90 -12.88 10.16
N ARG A 335 23.21 -14.07 10.70
CA ARG A 335 23.17 -14.34 12.14
C ARG A 335 24.19 -13.47 12.91
N SER A 336 25.38 -13.28 12.38
CA SER A 336 26.37 -12.37 12.96
C SER A 336 25.88 -10.92 12.98
N MET A 337 25.17 -10.48 11.94
CA MET A 337 24.55 -9.15 11.90
C MET A 337 23.45 -9.02 12.96
N LEU A 338 22.59 -10.03 13.10
CA LEU A 338 21.51 -10.09 14.09
C LEU A 338 22.06 -9.84 15.50
N GLU A 339 23.12 -10.59 15.88
CA GLU A 339 23.72 -10.51 17.21
C GLU A 339 24.48 -9.19 17.43
N LYS A 340 25.40 -8.84 16.52
CA LYS A 340 26.27 -7.66 16.67
C LYS A 340 25.50 -6.35 16.71
N LYS A 341 24.41 -6.25 15.93
CA LYS A 341 23.59 -5.03 15.85
C LYS A 341 22.35 -5.09 16.75
N ARG A 342 22.18 -6.15 17.54
CA ARG A 342 21.05 -6.37 18.44
C ARG A 342 19.70 -6.19 17.73
N LEU A 343 19.54 -6.91 16.62
CA LEU A 343 18.31 -6.89 15.83
C LEU A 343 17.34 -7.97 16.33
N ASP A 344 16.05 -7.74 16.11
CA ASP A 344 15.00 -8.73 16.37
C ASP A 344 14.83 -9.68 15.17
N ALA A 345 15.10 -9.19 13.94
CA ALA A 345 15.14 -10.02 12.75
C ALA A 345 16.08 -9.47 11.68
N VAL A 346 16.51 -10.36 10.78
CA VAL A 346 17.25 -10.03 9.56
C VAL A 346 16.53 -10.61 8.35
N CYS A 347 16.26 -9.79 7.35
CA CYS A 347 15.81 -10.18 6.03
C CYS A 347 17.05 -10.40 5.14
N LEU A 348 17.47 -11.64 4.96
CA LEU A 348 18.58 -11.99 4.07
C LEU A 348 18.07 -12.19 2.66
N ASN A 349 18.59 -11.41 1.73
CA ASN A 349 18.39 -11.55 0.29
C ASN A 349 19.70 -12.00 -0.36
N ILE A 350 19.64 -13.03 -1.19
CA ILE A 350 20.79 -13.52 -1.95
C ILE A 350 20.53 -13.21 -3.42
N LEU A 351 21.42 -12.44 -4.05
CA LEU A 351 21.28 -12.05 -5.44
C LEU A 351 21.30 -13.27 -6.36
N GLY A 352 20.33 -13.34 -7.26
CA GLY A 352 20.23 -14.34 -8.29
C GLY A 352 19.73 -13.75 -9.60
N GLU A 353 19.63 -14.55 -10.65
CA GLU A 353 19.18 -14.10 -11.97
C GLU A 353 17.78 -13.47 -11.97
N LYS A 354 16.87 -13.95 -11.11
CA LYS A 354 15.47 -13.52 -11.05
C LYS A 354 15.18 -12.45 -10.00
N ASN A 355 16.05 -12.26 -9.00
CA ASN A 355 15.88 -11.30 -7.90
C ASN A 355 17.01 -10.27 -7.82
N GLY A 356 17.61 -9.92 -8.95
CA GLY A 356 18.65 -8.90 -9.07
C GLY A 356 18.22 -7.49 -8.70
N PHE A 357 19.15 -6.53 -8.82
CA PHE A 357 18.86 -5.11 -8.61
C PHE A 357 17.70 -4.63 -9.50
N ALA A 358 16.81 -3.81 -8.93
CA ALA A 358 15.61 -3.28 -9.60
C ALA A 358 14.55 -4.32 -10.04
N SER A 359 14.73 -5.62 -9.76
CA SER A 359 13.70 -6.65 -10.01
C SER A 359 12.37 -6.30 -9.33
N GLU A 360 11.24 -6.76 -9.90
CA GLU A 360 9.91 -6.70 -9.29
C GLU A 360 9.67 -7.85 -8.27
N GLN A 361 10.49 -8.89 -8.32
CA GLN A 361 10.44 -10.05 -7.45
C GLN A 361 11.55 -10.03 -6.41
N ASN A 362 11.36 -10.77 -5.33
CA ASN A 362 12.37 -11.02 -4.32
C ASN A 362 12.19 -12.41 -3.69
N GLU A 363 13.27 -12.95 -3.13
CA GLU A 363 13.31 -14.10 -2.26
C GLU A 363 14.04 -13.68 -0.99
N VAL A 364 13.49 -14.01 0.18
CA VAL A 364 14.02 -13.53 1.46
C VAL A 364 14.02 -14.65 2.48
N ASN A 365 15.13 -14.89 3.14
CA ASN A 365 15.16 -15.62 4.40
C ASN A 365 14.92 -14.64 5.55
N PHE A 366 13.81 -14.81 6.28
CA PHE A 366 13.50 -14.07 7.49
C PHE A 366 14.08 -14.83 8.69
N ILE A 367 15.08 -14.23 9.32
CA ILE A 367 15.89 -14.86 10.36
C ILE A 367 15.68 -14.11 11.66
N THR A 368 15.22 -14.82 12.68
CA THR A 368 15.18 -14.34 14.08
C THR A 368 16.25 -15.06 14.91
N LYS A 369 16.26 -14.84 16.21
CA LYS A 369 17.15 -15.58 17.12
C LYS A 369 16.82 -17.08 17.08
N ASP A 370 15.55 -17.43 17.05
CA ASP A 370 15.04 -18.77 17.24
C ASP A 370 14.63 -19.48 15.94
N ASP A 371 14.23 -18.69 14.90
CA ASP A 371 13.63 -19.20 13.66
C ASP A 371 14.36 -18.73 12.41
N GLU A 372 14.20 -19.53 11.36
CA GLU A 372 14.62 -19.21 10.00
C GLU A 372 13.51 -19.61 9.02
N ILE A 373 12.90 -18.64 8.36
CA ILE A 373 11.74 -18.85 7.49
C ILE A 373 12.06 -18.36 6.09
N LEU A 374 12.09 -19.28 5.13
CA LEU A 374 12.24 -18.95 3.71
C LEU A 374 10.92 -18.39 3.17
N LEU A 375 10.97 -17.18 2.66
CA LEU A 375 9.94 -16.57 1.83
C LEU A 375 10.34 -16.79 0.37
N PRO A 376 9.72 -17.76 -0.34
CA PRO A 376 10.15 -18.12 -1.68
C PRO A 376 9.91 -16.98 -2.67
N LEU A 377 10.56 -17.05 -3.83
CA LEU A 377 10.50 -16.05 -4.88
C LEU A 377 9.07 -15.65 -5.23
N ALA A 378 8.74 -14.40 -4.95
CA ALA A 378 7.42 -13.81 -5.20
C ALA A 378 7.55 -12.31 -5.52
N SER A 379 6.43 -11.64 -5.80
CA SER A 379 6.43 -10.18 -5.94
C SER A 379 6.88 -9.50 -4.64
N LYS A 380 7.49 -8.32 -4.74
CA LYS A 380 7.91 -7.54 -3.56
C LYS A 380 6.74 -7.18 -2.65
N ASP A 381 5.54 -6.97 -3.20
CA ASP A 381 4.33 -6.71 -2.41
C ASP A 381 3.91 -7.95 -1.61
N GLU A 382 4.01 -9.16 -2.20
CA GLU A 382 3.70 -10.42 -1.50
C GLU A 382 4.74 -10.72 -0.41
N ILE A 383 6.03 -10.55 -0.70
CA ILE A 383 7.12 -10.69 0.28
C ILE A 383 6.93 -9.68 1.44
N ALA A 384 6.59 -8.42 1.14
CA ALA A 384 6.33 -7.40 2.14
C ALA A 384 5.16 -7.78 3.06
N GLY A 385 4.05 -8.29 2.50
CA GLY A 385 2.92 -8.77 3.28
C GLY A 385 3.31 -9.88 4.26
N ARG A 386 4.10 -10.84 3.81
CA ARG A 386 4.61 -11.94 4.67
C ARG A 386 5.56 -11.45 5.75
N ILE A 387 6.46 -10.50 5.42
CA ILE A 387 7.35 -9.88 6.41
C ILE A 387 6.52 -9.16 7.49
N VAL A 388 5.44 -8.46 7.12
CA VAL A 388 4.53 -7.81 8.08
C VAL A 388 3.87 -8.82 9.01
N GLU A 389 3.39 -9.97 8.49
CA GLU A 389 2.82 -11.02 9.31
C GLU A 389 3.84 -11.61 10.30
N LEU A 390 5.09 -11.83 9.88
CA LEU A 390 6.17 -12.31 10.76
C LEU A 390 6.61 -11.26 11.77
N ALA A 391 6.69 -9.99 11.35
CA ALA A 391 7.05 -8.88 12.23
C ALA A 391 6.03 -8.63 13.36
N ALA A 392 4.78 -9.03 13.18
CA ALA A 392 3.76 -8.93 14.22
C ALA A 392 4.01 -9.87 15.43
N ASN A 393 4.86 -10.86 15.27
CA ASN A 393 5.24 -11.83 16.33
C ASN A 393 6.57 -11.51 17.01
N LEU A 394 7.26 -10.43 16.59
CA LEU A 394 8.47 -9.93 17.26
C LEU A 394 8.08 -9.17 18.53
#